data_8206038f09df467cebe3b14972281d91
#
_entry.id   8206038f09df467cebe3b14972281d91
#
_cell.length_a   1.000
_cell.length_b   1.000
_cell.length_c   1.000
_cell.angle_alpha   90.00
_cell.angle_beta   90.00
_cell.angle_gamma   90.00
#
_symmetry.space_group_name_H-M   'P 1'
#
loop_
_entity.id
_entity.type
_entity.pdbx_description
1 polymer ?
#
loop_
_entity_poly.entity_id
_entity_poly.type
_entity_poly.pdbx_seq_one_letter_code
_entity_poly.pdbx_strand_id
1 'polypeptide(L)'
;LVENNAKLEYLFVTEQTQEVASFYEDTECVLLPESIMASISTNKTPSGIFGVFAMPKKPQISTLTSGAVLAQVSDPGNMGTLIRTTAAMGLNSVVCIEGVDPWHPKVVQSSAGAIAAVNVFQMDWQTLIDNKGDIKLAALVVEEGAEPSTIDKNSLIVIGNEANGL
;
A
#
# COMPACT_ATOMS: atom_id res chain seq x y z
N LEU A 1 9.35 1.80 -4.68
CA LEU A 1 8.30 1.99 -5.71
C LEU A 1 8.83 1.69 -7.11
N VAL A 2 9.93 2.30 -7.54
CA VAL A 2 10.50 2.07 -8.89
C VAL A 2 10.85 0.61 -9.11
N GLU A 3 11.47 -0.05 -8.16
CA GLU A 3 11.80 -1.49 -8.21
C GLU A 3 10.58 -2.39 -8.46
N ASN A 4 9.39 -1.91 -8.10
CA ASN A 4 8.11 -2.58 -8.30
C ASN A 4 7.34 -2.04 -9.51
N ASN A 5 8.04 -1.49 -10.52
CA ASN A 5 7.48 -0.97 -11.77
C ASN A 5 6.49 0.21 -11.62
N ALA A 6 6.48 0.91 -10.50
CA ALA A 6 5.75 2.16 -10.39
C ALA A 6 6.42 3.24 -11.27
N LYS A 7 5.63 3.88 -12.14
CA LYS A 7 6.16 4.89 -13.06
C LYS A 7 6.45 6.19 -12.30
N LEU A 8 7.73 6.52 -12.15
CA LEU A 8 8.18 7.80 -11.63
C LEU A 8 7.99 8.86 -12.73
N GLU A 9 7.28 9.96 -12.42
CA GLU A 9 7.03 11.06 -13.36
C GLU A 9 7.94 12.25 -13.08
N TYR A 10 8.12 12.61 -11.80
CA TYR A 10 9.02 13.68 -11.38
C TYR A 10 9.86 13.25 -10.20
N LEU A 11 11.11 13.64 -10.19
CA LEU A 11 12.03 13.48 -9.07
C LEU A 11 12.51 14.86 -8.62
N PHE A 12 12.24 15.21 -7.38
CA PHE A 12 12.75 16.41 -6.75
C PHE A 12 13.90 16.04 -5.84
N VAL A 13 15.01 16.75 -5.95
CA VAL A 13 16.23 16.54 -5.16
C VAL A 13 16.75 17.85 -4.59
N THR A 14 17.53 17.80 -3.52
CA THR A 14 18.31 18.93 -3.01
C THR A 14 19.76 18.83 -3.50
N GLU A 15 20.58 19.87 -3.27
CA GLU A 15 22.02 19.82 -3.59
C GLU A 15 22.72 18.61 -2.95
N GLN A 16 22.31 18.23 -1.73
CA GLN A 16 22.92 17.13 -1.00
C GLN A 16 22.59 15.75 -1.61
N THR A 17 21.51 15.66 -2.38
CA THR A 17 21.00 14.40 -2.94
C THR A 17 20.93 14.40 -4.47
N GLN A 18 21.47 15.43 -5.13
CA GLN A 18 21.39 15.60 -6.58
C GLN A 18 22.04 14.44 -7.37
N GLU A 19 23.02 13.75 -6.80
CA GLU A 19 23.63 12.56 -7.43
C GLU A 19 22.62 11.45 -7.68
N VAL A 20 21.51 11.39 -6.92
CA VAL A 20 20.45 10.41 -7.14
C VAL A 20 19.78 10.58 -8.50
N ALA A 21 19.75 11.80 -9.04
CA ALA A 21 19.17 12.08 -10.36
C ALA A 21 19.85 11.27 -11.49
N SER A 22 21.14 10.96 -11.35
CA SER A 22 21.88 10.19 -12.36
C SER A 22 21.38 8.75 -12.52
N PHE A 23 20.65 8.21 -11.57
CA PHE A 23 20.04 6.87 -11.65
C PHE A 23 18.69 6.86 -12.38
N TYR A 24 18.14 8.05 -12.74
CA TYR A 24 16.80 8.21 -13.29
C TYR A 24 16.82 9.13 -14.52
N GLU A 25 17.67 8.78 -15.52
CA GLU A 25 17.92 9.61 -16.72
C GLU A 25 16.66 9.90 -17.55
N ASP A 26 15.69 8.98 -17.55
CA ASP A 26 14.42 9.11 -18.27
C ASP A 26 13.33 9.87 -17.48
N THR A 27 13.68 10.42 -16.30
CA THR A 27 12.72 11.10 -15.41
C THR A 27 13.06 12.59 -15.31
N GLU A 28 12.06 13.44 -15.33
CA GLU A 28 12.25 14.88 -15.08
C GLU A 28 12.72 15.12 -13.65
N CYS A 29 13.99 15.54 -13.51
CA CYS A 29 14.61 15.81 -12.22
C CYS A 29 14.68 17.31 -11.97
N VAL A 30 14.18 17.76 -10.83
CA VAL A 30 14.13 19.18 -10.44
C VAL A 30 14.93 19.39 -9.17
N LEU A 31 15.93 20.29 -9.23
CA LEU A 31 16.68 20.71 -8.06
C LEU A 31 15.88 21.74 -7.26
N LEU A 32 15.65 21.47 -5.98
CA LEU A 32 14.92 22.35 -5.07
C LEU A 32 15.79 22.81 -3.90
N PRO A 33 15.63 24.05 -3.44
CA PRO A 33 16.15 24.47 -2.15
C PRO A 33 15.57 23.63 -0.99
N GLU A 34 16.37 23.42 0.06
CA GLU A 34 15.92 22.63 1.23
C GLU A 34 14.66 23.18 1.90
N SER A 35 14.48 24.52 1.91
CA SER A 35 13.28 25.16 2.45
C SER A 35 12.00 24.78 1.68
N ILE A 36 12.10 24.65 0.36
CA ILE A 36 10.98 24.19 -0.47
C ILE A 36 10.75 22.69 -0.26
N MET A 37 11.82 21.88 -0.25
CA MET A 37 11.73 20.46 0.04
C MET A 37 11.05 20.19 1.39
N ALA A 38 11.38 20.97 2.42
CA ALA A 38 10.75 20.88 3.74
C ALA A 38 9.26 21.23 3.72
N SER A 39 8.84 22.13 2.83
CA SER A 39 7.42 22.55 2.73
C SER A 39 6.53 21.53 2.03
N ILE A 40 7.08 20.74 1.11
CA ILE A 40 6.34 19.69 0.37
C ILE A 40 6.41 18.32 1.04
N SER A 41 7.40 18.13 1.92
CA SER A 41 7.57 16.86 2.63
C SER A 41 6.56 16.72 3.77
N THR A 42 6.00 15.54 3.93
CA THR A 42 5.18 15.16 5.09
C THR A 42 6.02 14.76 6.31
N ASN A 43 7.33 14.60 6.13
CA ASN A 43 8.26 14.21 7.18
C ASN A 43 8.78 15.42 7.97
N LYS A 44 8.90 15.28 9.28
CA LYS A 44 9.56 16.29 10.13
C LYS A 44 11.02 16.54 9.74
N THR A 45 11.69 15.50 9.25
CA THR A 45 13.05 15.58 8.72
C THR A 45 13.03 15.04 7.29
N PRO A 46 12.97 15.92 6.28
CA PRO A 46 13.00 15.53 4.87
C PRO A 46 14.29 14.81 4.52
N SER A 47 14.18 13.79 3.66
CA SER A 47 15.35 13.05 3.16
C SER A 47 16.10 13.76 2.04
N GLY A 48 15.62 14.94 1.60
CA GLY A 48 16.16 15.63 0.44
C GLY A 48 15.72 15.07 -0.91
N ILE A 49 14.84 14.06 -0.91
CA ILE A 49 14.32 13.42 -2.12
C ILE A 49 12.81 13.32 -2.02
N PHE A 50 12.11 13.70 -3.10
CA PHE A 50 10.67 13.57 -3.22
C PHE A 50 10.30 13.11 -4.64
N GLY A 51 9.56 12.01 -4.75
CA GLY A 51 9.15 11.44 -6.03
C GLY A 51 7.64 11.56 -6.24
N VAL A 52 7.23 11.95 -7.45
CA VAL A 52 5.85 11.89 -7.90
C VAL A 52 5.69 10.72 -8.86
N PHE A 53 4.77 9.84 -8.55
CA PHE A 53 4.52 8.64 -9.32
C PHE A 53 3.13 8.69 -9.97
N ALA A 54 3.03 8.14 -11.17
CA ALA A 54 1.73 7.93 -11.80
C ALA A 54 0.87 7.02 -10.93
N MET A 55 -0.40 7.36 -10.78
CA MET A 55 -1.35 6.45 -10.13
C MET A 55 -1.46 5.15 -10.93
N PRO A 56 -1.32 3.99 -10.29
CA PRO A 56 -1.45 2.72 -10.98
C PRO A 56 -2.88 2.54 -11.49
N LYS A 57 -3.02 1.79 -12.57
CA LYS A 57 -4.34 1.39 -13.06
C LYS A 57 -5.02 0.50 -12.04
N LYS A 58 -6.34 0.65 -11.89
CA LYS A 58 -7.13 -0.26 -11.05
C LYS A 58 -6.94 -1.70 -11.52
N PRO A 59 -6.62 -2.63 -10.61
CA PRO A 59 -6.47 -4.03 -10.99
C PRO A 59 -7.81 -4.59 -11.48
N GLN A 60 -7.74 -5.52 -12.43
CA GLN A 60 -8.94 -6.25 -12.87
C GLN A 60 -9.36 -7.20 -11.75
N ILE A 61 -10.66 -7.30 -11.48
CA ILE A 61 -11.21 -8.16 -10.43
C ILE A 61 -10.82 -9.63 -10.62
N SER A 62 -10.63 -10.07 -11.86
CA SER A 62 -10.15 -11.42 -12.21
C SER A 62 -8.73 -11.73 -11.74
N THR A 63 -7.96 -10.71 -11.31
CA THR A 63 -6.62 -10.88 -10.73
C THR A 63 -6.64 -11.00 -9.20
N LEU A 64 -7.83 -11.04 -8.59
CA LEU A 64 -7.97 -11.24 -7.15
C LEU A 64 -7.50 -12.65 -6.77
N THR A 65 -6.58 -12.72 -5.82
CA THR A 65 -6.00 -13.96 -5.28
C THR A 65 -5.93 -13.87 -3.76
N SER A 66 -5.27 -14.83 -3.12
CA SER A 66 -4.99 -14.79 -1.68
C SER A 66 -4.27 -13.51 -1.27
N GLY A 67 -4.59 -13.01 -0.08
CA GLY A 67 -4.07 -11.73 0.40
C GLY A 67 -4.69 -11.26 1.70
N ALA A 68 -4.87 -9.95 1.83
CA ALA A 68 -5.52 -9.34 2.99
C ALA A 68 -6.74 -8.51 2.59
N VAL A 69 -7.77 -8.53 3.44
CA VAL A 69 -8.89 -7.58 3.43
C VAL A 69 -8.71 -6.63 4.60
N LEU A 70 -8.59 -5.35 4.33
CA LEU A 70 -8.44 -4.28 5.31
C LEU A 70 -9.80 -3.59 5.45
N ALA A 71 -10.58 -4.03 6.45
CA ALA A 71 -11.95 -3.58 6.67
C ALA A 71 -11.96 -2.43 7.67
N GLN A 72 -12.36 -1.23 7.23
CA GLN A 72 -12.49 -0.02 8.06
C GLN A 72 -11.20 0.38 8.80
N VAL A 73 -10.03 0.01 8.27
CA VAL A 73 -8.74 0.45 8.84
C VAL A 73 -8.64 1.97 8.70
N SER A 74 -8.58 2.68 9.81
CA SER A 74 -8.68 4.15 9.86
C SER A 74 -7.34 4.86 10.01
N ASP A 75 -6.33 4.22 10.61
CA ASP A 75 -4.99 4.78 10.73
C ASP A 75 -4.15 4.51 9.47
N PRO A 76 -3.66 5.57 8.78
CA PRO A 76 -2.86 5.39 7.56
C PRO A 76 -1.51 4.71 7.80
N GLY A 77 -0.95 4.80 9.00
CA GLY A 77 0.28 4.09 9.38
C GLY A 77 0.05 2.59 9.45
N ASN A 78 -1.06 2.17 10.08
CA ASN A 78 -1.48 0.79 10.18
C ASN A 78 -1.79 0.21 8.79
N MET A 79 -2.57 0.92 7.98
CA MET A 79 -2.87 0.48 6.61
C MET A 79 -1.60 0.24 5.79
N GLY A 80 -0.66 1.18 5.77
CA GLY A 80 0.60 0.99 5.03
C GLY A 80 1.46 -0.16 5.59
N THR A 81 1.47 -0.35 6.91
CA THR A 81 2.16 -1.48 7.55
C THR A 81 1.55 -2.83 7.14
N LEU A 82 0.22 -2.93 7.10
CA LEU A 82 -0.50 -4.13 6.68
C LEU A 82 -0.26 -4.44 5.20
N ILE A 83 -0.27 -3.42 4.33
CA ILE A 83 0.10 -3.57 2.91
C ILE A 83 1.52 -4.11 2.78
N ARG A 84 2.49 -3.55 3.51
CA ARG A 84 3.88 -4.01 3.51
C ARG A 84 4.01 -5.43 4.01
N THR A 85 3.29 -5.79 5.07
CA THR A 85 3.28 -7.15 5.61
C THR A 85 2.72 -8.15 4.60
N THR A 86 1.60 -7.82 3.94
CA THR A 86 0.99 -8.64 2.89
C THR A 86 1.99 -8.91 1.76
N ALA A 87 2.66 -7.87 1.26
CA ALA A 87 3.70 -8.02 0.23
C ALA A 87 4.89 -8.88 0.71
N ALA A 88 5.37 -8.65 1.95
CA ALA A 88 6.50 -9.40 2.52
C ALA A 88 6.20 -10.90 2.70
N MET A 89 4.93 -11.25 2.90
CA MET A 89 4.47 -12.64 2.94
C MET A 89 4.30 -13.29 1.55
N GLY A 90 4.58 -12.56 0.47
CA GLY A 90 4.42 -13.04 -0.90
C GLY A 90 2.97 -13.10 -1.36
N LEU A 91 2.06 -12.40 -0.68
CA LEU A 91 0.66 -12.32 -1.03
C LEU A 91 0.44 -11.13 -1.98
N ASN A 92 -0.43 -11.31 -2.99
CA ASN A 92 -0.55 -10.36 -4.09
C ASN A 92 -1.76 -9.44 -4.03
N SER A 93 -2.76 -9.73 -3.19
CA SER A 93 -4.00 -8.95 -3.14
C SER A 93 -4.16 -8.22 -1.82
N VAL A 94 -4.50 -6.95 -1.88
CA VAL A 94 -4.96 -6.14 -0.76
C VAL A 94 -6.32 -5.56 -1.13
N VAL A 95 -7.36 -5.93 -0.40
CA VAL A 95 -8.72 -5.41 -0.59
C VAL A 95 -9.00 -4.40 0.51
N CYS A 96 -9.22 -3.15 0.15
CA CYS A 96 -9.60 -2.09 1.08
C CYS A 96 -11.11 -1.89 1.03
N ILE A 97 -11.78 -2.11 2.16
CA ILE A 97 -13.22 -1.93 2.33
C ILE A 97 -13.43 -0.83 3.35
N GLU A 98 -13.90 0.33 2.90
CA GLU A 98 -14.03 1.53 3.73
C GLU A 98 -12.67 1.95 4.36
N GLY A 99 -12.70 2.84 5.36
CA GLY A 99 -11.47 3.29 6.02
C GLY A 99 -10.69 4.37 5.25
N VAL A 100 -9.39 4.47 5.54
CA VAL A 100 -8.52 5.46 4.89
C VAL A 100 -8.23 5.08 3.44
N ASP A 101 -8.05 6.10 2.59
CA ASP A 101 -7.64 5.87 1.19
C ASP A 101 -6.25 5.20 1.14
N PRO A 102 -6.09 4.04 0.49
CA PRO A 102 -4.80 3.37 0.36
C PRO A 102 -3.75 4.22 -0.39
N TRP A 103 -4.18 5.18 -1.21
CA TRP A 103 -3.29 6.09 -1.93
C TRP A 103 -3.00 7.39 -1.18
N HIS A 104 -3.50 7.53 0.05
CA HIS A 104 -3.14 8.66 0.90
C HIS A 104 -1.61 8.71 1.09
N PRO A 105 -0.95 9.88 0.98
CA PRO A 105 0.51 9.99 1.05
C PRO A 105 1.15 9.29 2.25
N LYS A 106 0.52 9.35 3.42
CA LYS A 106 1.00 8.68 4.62
C LYS A 106 0.90 7.15 4.56
N VAL A 107 -0.08 6.58 3.83
CA VAL A 107 -0.18 5.14 3.57
C VAL A 107 0.93 4.70 2.64
N VAL A 108 1.11 5.43 1.53
CA VAL A 108 2.19 5.15 0.56
C VAL A 108 3.56 5.18 1.26
N GLN A 109 3.80 6.19 2.10
CA GLN A 109 5.03 6.31 2.87
C GLN A 109 5.22 5.15 3.85
N SER A 110 4.20 4.81 4.66
CA SER A 110 4.30 3.75 5.67
C SER A 110 4.38 2.35 5.06
N SER A 111 3.92 2.18 3.81
CA SER A 111 4.10 0.94 3.05
C SER A 111 5.55 0.72 2.59
N ALA A 112 6.43 1.72 2.71
CA ALA A 112 7.84 1.67 2.29
C ALA A 112 8.01 1.16 0.83
N GLY A 113 7.12 1.56 -0.07
CA GLY A 113 7.15 1.17 -1.49
C GLY A 113 6.44 -0.16 -1.81
N ALA A 114 6.10 -0.96 -0.81
CA ALA A 114 5.47 -2.26 -1.00
C ALA A 114 4.07 -2.18 -1.65
N ILE A 115 3.40 -1.04 -1.56
CA ILE A 115 2.10 -0.82 -2.21
C ILE A 115 2.16 -1.02 -3.74
N ALA A 116 3.32 -0.82 -4.38
CA ALA A 116 3.50 -1.06 -5.80
C ALA A 116 3.76 -2.55 -6.14
N ALA A 117 3.98 -3.40 -5.14
CA ALA A 117 4.21 -4.83 -5.32
C ALA A 117 2.93 -5.68 -5.19
N VAL A 118 1.81 -5.07 -4.83
CA VAL A 118 0.52 -5.75 -4.63
C VAL A 118 -0.58 -5.13 -5.48
N ASN A 119 -1.61 -5.91 -5.78
CA ASN A 119 -2.84 -5.42 -6.38
C ASN A 119 -3.74 -4.84 -5.30
N VAL A 120 -3.94 -3.51 -5.31
CA VAL A 120 -4.80 -2.81 -4.37
C VAL A 120 -6.20 -2.65 -4.95
N PHE A 121 -7.15 -3.34 -4.37
CA PHE A 121 -8.58 -3.28 -4.72
C PHE A 121 -9.31 -2.40 -3.71
N GLN A 122 -10.12 -1.47 -4.20
CA GLN A 122 -11.06 -0.68 -3.39
C GLN A 122 -12.48 -1.09 -3.80
N MET A 123 -13.23 -1.70 -2.90
CA MET A 123 -14.59 -2.19 -3.18
C MET A 123 -15.38 -2.33 -1.86
N ASP A 124 -16.66 -2.59 -1.97
CA ASP A 124 -17.52 -2.95 -0.84
C ASP A 124 -17.54 -4.47 -0.60
N TRP A 125 -18.15 -4.88 0.52
CA TRP A 125 -18.29 -6.29 0.88
C TRP A 125 -19.08 -7.09 -0.15
N GLN A 126 -20.15 -6.53 -0.71
CA GLN A 126 -20.99 -7.24 -1.67
C GLN A 126 -20.18 -7.58 -2.94
N THR A 127 -19.44 -6.59 -3.46
CA THR A 127 -18.56 -6.76 -4.61
C THR A 127 -17.50 -7.83 -4.34
N LEU A 128 -16.88 -7.83 -3.16
CA LEU A 128 -15.89 -8.86 -2.79
C LEU A 128 -16.53 -10.26 -2.77
N ILE A 129 -17.67 -10.42 -2.10
CA ILE A 129 -18.35 -11.72 -1.98
C ILE A 129 -18.75 -12.27 -3.35
N ASP A 130 -19.27 -11.41 -4.24
CA ASP A 130 -19.72 -11.81 -5.57
C ASP A 130 -18.56 -12.22 -6.50
N ASN A 131 -17.34 -11.74 -6.23
CA ASN A 131 -16.19 -11.93 -7.12
C ASN A 131 -15.05 -12.77 -6.56
N LYS A 132 -15.04 -13.09 -5.26
CA LYS A 132 -13.96 -13.86 -4.65
C LYS A 132 -13.86 -15.33 -5.13
N GLY A 133 -14.88 -15.85 -5.78
CA GLY A 133 -14.94 -17.25 -6.20
C GLY A 133 -14.71 -18.22 -5.02
N ASP A 134 -13.80 -19.17 -5.18
CA ASP A 134 -13.47 -20.18 -4.18
C ASP A 134 -12.48 -19.68 -3.11
N ILE A 135 -12.06 -18.43 -3.14
CA ILE A 135 -11.17 -17.85 -2.13
C ILE A 135 -11.91 -17.80 -0.79
N LYS A 136 -11.32 -18.36 0.25
CA LYS A 136 -11.89 -18.37 1.59
C LYS A 136 -11.62 -17.04 2.30
N LEU A 137 -12.50 -16.66 3.21
CA LEU A 137 -12.28 -15.52 4.11
C LEU A 137 -11.93 -16.07 5.49
N ALA A 138 -10.80 -15.62 6.05
CA ALA A 138 -10.35 -15.98 7.39
C ALA A 138 -10.23 -14.68 8.22
N ALA A 139 -11.16 -14.48 9.12
CA ALA A 139 -11.18 -13.30 9.98
C ALA A 139 -10.20 -13.43 11.14
N LEU A 140 -9.42 -12.40 11.41
CA LEU A 140 -8.63 -12.28 12.62
C LEU A 140 -9.54 -11.78 13.75
N VAL A 141 -9.70 -12.62 14.77
CA VAL A 141 -10.52 -12.33 15.94
C VAL A 141 -9.68 -12.42 17.21
N VAL A 142 -10.07 -11.66 18.25
CA VAL A 142 -9.32 -11.62 19.52
C VAL A 142 -9.65 -12.81 20.39
N GLU A 143 -10.88 -13.32 20.30
CA GLU A 143 -11.41 -14.42 21.14
C GLU A 143 -12.05 -15.48 20.26
N GLU A 144 -12.08 -16.72 20.75
CA GLU A 144 -12.75 -17.88 20.13
C GLU A 144 -12.30 -18.22 18.69
N GLY A 145 -11.07 -17.83 18.33
CA GLY A 145 -10.51 -18.13 17.01
C GLY A 145 -10.03 -19.57 16.87
N ALA A 146 -9.96 -20.04 15.61
CA ALA A 146 -9.30 -21.32 15.29
C ALA A 146 -7.78 -21.13 15.22
N GLU A 147 -7.04 -22.25 15.33
CA GLU A 147 -5.58 -22.24 15.19
C GLU A 147 -5.16 -21.71 13.80
N PRO A 148 -4.18 -20.81 13.70
CA PRO A 148 -3.71 -20.23 12.42
C PRO A 148 -3.27 -21.29 11.39
N SER A 149 -2.80 -22.45 11.86
CA SER A 149 -2.40 -23.58 11.01
C SER A 149 -3.54 -24.19 10.19
N THR A 150 -4.80 -23.89 10.54
CA THR A 150 -5.99 -24.35 9.82
C THR A 150 -6.39 -23.44 8.65
N ILE A 151 -5.74 -22.29 8.50
CA ILE A 151 -6.05 -21.33 7.43
C ILE A 151 -5.59 -21.90 6.09
N ASP A 152 -6.51 -21.96 5.14
CA ASP A 152 -6.21 -22.38 3.78
C ASP A 152 -5.30 -21.35 3.10
N LYS A 153 -4.33 -21.83 2.33
CA LYS A 153 -3.44 -20.94 1.55
C LYS A 153 -4.18 -20.09 0.53
N ASN A 154 -5.34 -20.57 0.05
CA ASN A 154 -6.22 -19.80 -0.82
C ASN A 154 -7.24 -19.01 0.02
N SER A 155 -6.73 -18.12 0.87
CA SER A 155 -7.57 -17.28 1.73
C SER A 155 -7.21 -15.79 1.61
N LEU A 156 -8.22 -14.97 1.85
CA LEU A 156 -8.08 -13.56 2.19
C LEU A 156 -8.19 -13.43 3.71
N ILE A 157 -7.15 -12.92 4.34
CA ILE A 157 -7.10 -12.67 5.78
C ILE A 157 -7.83 -11.34 6.05
N VAL A 158 -8.94 -11.41 6.75
CA VAL A 158 -9.75 -10.23 7.08
C VAL A 158 -9.27 -9.61 8.37
N ILE A 159 -8.87 -8.35 8.28
CA ILE A 159 -8.37 -7.52 9.39
C ILE A 159 -9.34 -6.35 9.56
N GLY A 160 -9.95 -6.25 10.72
CA GLY A 160 -10.93 -5.22 11.05
C GLY A 160 -10.32 -3.92 11.55
N ASN A 161 -11.21 -3.01 11.96
CA ASN A 161 -10.85 -1.75 12.57
C ASN A 161 -10.10 -1.95 13.89
N GLU A 162 -9.14 -1.07 14.19
CA GLU A 162 -8.27 -1.13 15.36
C GLU A 162 -9.01 -1.05 16.70
N ALA A 163 -10.13 -0.35 16.72
CA ALA A 163 -10.91 -0.12 17.94
C ALA A 163 -12.14 -1.03 18.04
N ASN A 164 -12.82 -1.28 16.91
CA ASN A 164 -14.11 -1.95 16.88
C ASN A 164 -14.05 -3.40 16.38
N GLY A 165 -12.90 -3.82 15.82
CA GLY A 165 -12.74 -5.14 15.21
C GLY A 165 -13.51 -5.25 13.88
N LEU A 166 -14.12 -6.41 13.67
CA LEU A 166 -14.95 -6.76 12.51
C LEU A 166 -16.43 -6.71 12.86
#